data_5150435a56e823d9f0ad8858820e4f05
#
_entry.id   5150435a56e823d9f0ad8858820e4f05
#
_cell.length_a   1.000
_cell.length_b   1.000
_cell.length_c   1.000
_cell.angle_alpha   90.00
_cell.angle_beta   90.00
_cell.angle_gamma   90.00
#
_symmetry.space_group_name_H-M   'P 1'
#
loop_
_entity.id
_entity.type
_entity.pdbx_description
1 polymer ?
#
loop_
_entity_poly.entity_id
_entity_poly.type
_entity_poly.pdbx_seq_one_letter_code
_entity_poly.pdbx_strand_id
1 'polypeptide(L)'
;MKRGVDYIGVGVGAIMVDDKGRLFLARRGPLAKNERGLWEFPGGSVEFGEKLADALKREMREEYGLEIEVRRLLDVADHILPDEGQHWVSPTFVCAITSGDPQILEPGKCTEIGWFDPGALPSDLTVITRENLQHYLQLIHISA
;
A
#
# COMPACT_ATOMS: atom_id res chain seq x y z
N MET A 1 7.46 -17.41 16.03
CA MET A 1 8.25 -16.30 15.45
C MET A 1 7.35 -15.35 14.68
N LYS A 2 7.63 -14.07 14.79
CA LYS A 2 6.78 -13.02 14.27
C LYS A 2 7.43 -12.33 13.07
N ARG A 3 6.75 -12.35 11.94
CA ARG A 3 7.19 -11.76 10.67
C ARG A 3 7.37 -10.25 10.82
N GLY A 4 8.49 -9.74 10.29
CA GLY A 4 8.84 -8.32 10.42
C GLY A 4 9.46 -7.93 11.76
N VAL A 5 9.39 -8.80 12.78
CA VAL A 5 9.93 -8.57 14.14
C VAL A 5 11.08 -9.53 14.42
N ASP A 6 10.83 -10.83 14.33
CA ASP A 6 11.84 -11.86 14.58
C ASP A 6 12.65 -12.22 13.34
N TYR A 7 12.10 -11.93 12.18
CA TYR A 7 12.75 -12.11 10.88
C TYR A 7 12.18 -11.09 9.90
N ILE A 8 12.90 -10.83 8.80
CA ILE A 8 12.48 -9.88 7.78
C ILE A 8 11.18 -10.36 7.13
N GLY A 9 10.15 -9.51 7.15
CA GLY A 9 8.89 -9.78 6.48
C GLY A 9 8.86 -9.19 5.08
N VAL A 10 7.96 -9.69 4.23
CA VAL A 10 7.71 -9.11 2.91
C VAL A 10 6.28 -8.58 2.89
N GLY A 11 6.13 -7.28 2.59
CA GLY A 11 4.84 -6.63 2.44
C GLY A 11 4.73 -5.99 1.07
N VAL A 12 3.64 -6.24 0.37
CA VAL A 12 3.39 -5.65 -0.95
C VAL A 12 2.49 -4.44 -0.83
N GLY A 13 2.68 -3.46 -1.71
CA GLY A 13 1.89 -2.24 -1.75
C GLY A 13 1.28 -1.96 -3.12
N ALA A 14 0.15 -1.28 -3.14
CA ALA A 14 -0.58 -0.95 -4.36
C ALA A 14 -0.79 0.56 -4.48
N ILE A 15 -0.27 1.14 -5.56
CA ILE A 15 -0.68 2.47 -5.99
C ILE A 15 -1.80 2.27 -7.00
N MET A 16 -3.04 2.41 -6.53
CA MET A 16 -4.22 2.27 -7.37
C MET A 16 -4.60 3.64 -7.93
N VAL A 17 -4.70 3.71 -9.24
CA VAL A 17 -4.96 4.95 -9.97
C VAL A 17 -6.31 4.83 -10.65
N ASP A 18 -7.18 5.83 -10.45
CA ASP A 18 -8.47 5.87 -11.12
C ASP A 18 -8.37 6.50 -12.53
N ASP A 19 -9.49 6.59 -13.22
CA ASP A 19 -9.55 7.14 -14.58
C ASP A 19 -9.30 8.66 -14.65
N LYS A 20 -9.30 9.33 -13.50
CA LYS A 20 -8.98 10.76 -13.36
C LYS A 20 -7.55 11.01 -12.89
N GLY A 21 -6.75 9.95 -12.74
CA GLY A 21 -5.38 10.04 -12.25
C GLY A 21 -5.26 10.23 -10.75
N ARG A 22 -6.34 10.03 -9.99
CA ARG A 22 -6.30 10.13 -8.53
C ARG A 22 -5.77 8.85 -7.92
N LEU A 23 -5.16 8.99 -6.75
CA LEU A 23 -4.51 7.90 -6.02
C LEU A 23 -5.36 7.50 -4.81
N PHE A 24 -5.52 6.19 -4.63
CA PHE A 24 -6.24 5.65 -3.49
C PHE A 24 -5.33 5.56 -2.26
N LEU A 25 -5.80 6.12 -1.15
CA LEU A 25 -5.10 6.03 0.14
C LEU A 25 -6.03 5.51 1.22
N ALA A 26 -5.43 4.83 2.19
CA ALA A 26 -6.11 4.28 3.35
C ALA A 26 -5.40 4.74 4.62
N ARG A 27 -6.15 5.07 5.66
CA ARG A 27 -5.60 5.46 6.95
C ARG A 27 -5.48 4.24 7.84
N ARG A 28 -4.28 3.99 8.33
CA ARG A 28 -3.96 2.83 9.15
C ARG A 28 -4.67 2.90 10.49
N GLY A 29 -5.36 1.83 10.85
CA GLY A 29 -6.17 1.75 12.06
C GLY A 29 -5.39 1.29 13.30
N PRO A 30 -6.08 1.15 14.44
CA PRO A 30 -5.44 0.81 15.70
C PRO A 30 -4.86 -0.61 15.75
N LEU A 31 -5.31 -1.52 14.89
CA LEU A 31 -4.79 -2.89 14.82
C LEU A 31 -3.72 -3.06 13.74
N ALA A 32 -3.29 -1.98 13.08
CA ALA A 32 -2.18 -2.03 12.13
C ALA A 32 -0.88 -2.44 12.83
N LYS A 33 0.00 -3.13 12.10
CA LYS A 33 1.26 -3.66 12.64
C LYS A 33 2.25 -2.57 13.02
N ASN A 34 2.20 -1.42 12.33
CA ASN A 34 3.09 -0.29 12.54
C ASN A 34 2.45 1.00 12.02
N GLU A 35 3.09 2.14 12.25
CA GLU A 35 2.70 3.47 11.74
C GLU A 35 1.18 3.75 11.81
N ARG A 36 0.59 3.44 12.94
CA ARG A 36 -0.86 3.58 13.18
C ARG A 36 -1.30 5.04 13.06
N GLY A 37 -2.46 5.26 12.44
CA GLY A 37 -3.03 6.60 12.27
C GLY A 37 -2.50 7.37 11.07
N LEU A 38 -1.52 6.85 10.36
CA LEU A 38 -0.96 7.49 9.16
C LEU A 38 -1.63 6.98 7.89
N TRP A 39 -1.58 7.79 6.84
CA TRP A 39 -2.12 7.44 5.54
C TRP A 39 -1.08 6.68 4.71
N GLU A 40 -1.55 5.71 3.92
CA GLU A 40 -0.68 4.85 3.13
C GLU A 40 -1.27 4.51 1.77
N PHE A 41 -0.40 4.14 0.83
CA PHE A 41 -0.80 3.27 -0.26
C PHE A 41 -1.05 1.90 0.34
N PRO A 42 -2.24 1.31 0.16
CA PRO A 42 -2.58 0.07 0.86
C PRO A 42 -1.76 -1.12 0.39
N GLY A 43 -1.73 -2.14 1.22
CA GLY A 43 -1.00 -3.36 0.91
C GLY A 43 -1.23 -4.41 1.99
N GLY A 44 -0.33 -5.34 2.08
CA GLY A 44 -0.39 -6.38 3.08
C GLY A 44 0.78 -7.35 3.00
N SER A 45 0.79 -8.33 3.89
CA SER A 45 1.86 -9.31 3.99
C SER A 45 1.71 -10.41 2.94
N VAL A 46 2.83 -10.84 2.39
CA VAL A 46 2.89 -11.99 1.50
C VAL A 46 2.90 -13.26 2.34
N GLU A 47 2.01 -14.19 2.01
CA GLU A 47 1.95 -15.50 2.66
C GLU A 47 2.90 -16.48 2.01
N PHE A 48 3.38 -17.46 2.77
CA PHE A 48 4.24 -18.50 2.24
C PHE A 48 3.58 -19.20 1.04
N GLY A 49 4.32 -19.30 -0.06
CA GLY A 49 3.84 -19.93 -1.28
C GLY A 49 3.04 -19.04 -2.22
N GLU A 50 2.82 -17.78 -1.83
CA GLU A 50 2.08 -16.78 -2.60
C GLU A 50 3.03 -15.94 -3.48
N LYS A 51 2.64 -15.70 -4.73
CA LYS A 51 3.35 -14.73 -5.57
C LYS A 51 2.99 -13.31 -5.13
N LEU A 52 3.89 -12.35 -5.34
CA LEU A 52 3.68 -10.95 -4.94
C LEU A 52 2.37 -10.37 -5.48
N ALA A 53 2.11 -10.55 -6.77
CA ALA A 53 0.89 -10.02 -7.40
C ALA A 53 -0.38 -10.68 -6.84
N ASP A 54 -0.32 -11.97 -6.55
CA ASP A 54 -1.46 -12.71 -6.01
C ASP A 54 -1.75 -12.28 -4.56
N ALA A 55 -0.69 -12.03 -3.77
CA ALA A 55 -0.83 -11.49 -2.42
C ALA A 55 -1.54 -10.13 -2.45
N LEU A 56 -1.12 -9.27 -3.37
CA LEU A 56 -1.69 -7.94 -3.49
C LEU A 56 -3.17 -7.98 -3.89
N LYS A 57 -3.52 -8.84 -4.86
CA LYS A 57 -4.92 -9.05 -5.27
C LYS A 57 -5.78 -9.55 -4.12
N ARG A 58 -5.27 -10.52 -3.36
CA ARG A 58 -5.95 -11.05 -2.17
C ARG A 58 -6.18 -9.97 -1.13
N GLU A 59 -5.16 -9.20 -0.81
CA GLU A 59 -5.25 -8.13 0.20
C GLU A 59 -6.26 -7.06 -0.20
N MET A 60 -6.27 -6.63 -1.46
CA MET A 60 -7.22 -5.62 -1.92
C MET A 60 -8.66 -6.13 -1.90
N ARG A 61 -8.85 -7.42 -2.18
CA ARG A 61 -10.17 -8.06 -2.08
C ARG A 61 -10.63 -8.14 -0.63
N GLU A 62 -9.76 -8.59 0.27
CA GLU A 62 -10.08 -8.77 1.69
C GLU A 62 -10.31 -7.45 2.42
N GLU A 63 -9.50 -6.43 2.14
CA GLU A 63 -9.55 -5.18 2.87
C GLU A 63 -10.57 -4.18 2.32
N TYR A 64 -10.77 -4.15 1.00
CA TYR A 64 -11.57 -3.12 0.35
C TYR A 64 -12.63 -3.65 -0.62
N GLY A 65 -12.69 -4.95 -0.89
CA GLY A 65 -13.65 -5.52 -1.84
C GLY A 65 -13.34 -5.18 -3.29
N LEU A 66 -12.08 -4.94 -3.60
CA LEU A 66 -11.64 -4.52 -4.94
C LEU A 66 -10.98 -5.67 -5.70
N GLU A 67 -11.29 -5.76 -7.01
CA GLU A 67 -10.51 -6.54 -7.95
C GLU A 67 -9.55 -5.61 -8.67
N ILE A 68 -8.28 -5.99 -8.76
CA ILE A 68 -7.25 -5.15 -9.36
C ILE A 68 -6.47 -5.89 -10.43
N GLU A 69 -5.90 -5.11 -11.33
CA GLU A 69 -4.88 -5.53 -12.28
C GLU A 69 -3.54 -4.95 -11.84
N VAL A 70 -2.56 -5.80 -11.59
CA VAL A 70 -1.20 -5.38 -11.23
C VAL A 70 -0.45 -5.12 -12.53
N ARG A 71 -0.06 -3.86 -12.77
CA ARG A 71 0.49 -3.44 -14.06
C ARG A 71 2.01 -3.42 -14.11
N ARG A 72 2.65 -2.82 -13.09
CA ARG A 72 4.11 -2.72 -13.10
C ARG A 72 4.65 -2.54 -11.70
N LEU A 73 5.86 -3.04 -11.50
CA LEU A 73 6.61 -2.78 -10.29
C LEU A 73 7.13 -1.33 -10.34
N LEU A 74 6.86 -0.56 -9.28
CA LEU A 74 7.40 0.79 -9.14
C LEU A 74 8.80 0.74 -8.54
N ASP A 75 8.92 0.12 -7.36
CA ASP A 75 10.20 -0.05 -6.67
C ASP A 75 10.11 -1.14 -5.60
N VAL A 76 11.25 -1.42 -4.98
CA VAL A 76 11.34 -2.27 -3.78
C VAL A 76 12.04 -1.43 -2.71
N ALA A 77 11.38 -1.24 -1.59
CA ALA A 77 11.91 -0.42 -0.49
C ALA A 77 12.32 -1.29 0.70
N ASP A 78 13.38 -0.86 1.36
CA ASP A 78 13.78 -1.37 2.66
C ASP A 78 13.00 -0.59 3.73
N HIS A 79 12.04 -1.24 4.36
CA HIS A 79 11.18 -0.60 5.35
C HIS A 79 11.66 -1.00 6.75
N ILE A 80 12.54 -0.19 7.28
CA ILE A 80 13.16 -0.43 8.59
C ILE A 80 12.62 0.61 9.57
N LEU A 81 11.96 0.13 10.62
CA LEU A 81 11.35 0.94 11.67
C LEU A 81 12.03 0.62 13.01
N PRO A 82 13.18 1.27 13.32
CA PRO A 82 13.93 0.95 14.54
C PRO A 82 13.12 1.17 15.82
N ASP A 83 12.30 2.24 15.86
CA ASP A 83 11.50 2.57 17.04
C ASP A 83 10.38 1.54 17.30
N GLU A 84 9.95 0.83 16.27
CA GLU A 84 8.94 -0.23 16.38
C GLU A 84 9.55 -1.63 16.35
N GLY A 85 10.87 -1.73 16.21
CA GLY A 85 11.59 -3.02 16.18
C GLY A 85 11.18 -3.87 14.98
N GLN A 86 10.97 -3.27 13.81
CA GLN A 86 10.47 -3.98 12.62
C GLN A 86 11.37 -3.77 11.40
N HIS A 87 11.44 -4.81 10.56
CA HIS A 87 12.14 -4.77 9.28
C HIS A 87 11.32 -5.52 8.24
N TRP A 88 10.90 -4.79 7.18
CA TRP A 88 10.12 -5.32 6.06
C TRP A 88 10.80 -5.00 4.74
N VAL A 89 10.67 -5.89 3.78
CA VAL A 89 11.00 -5.61 2.37
C VAL A 89 9.67 -5.37 1.66
N SER A 90 9.55 -4.24 0.98
CA SER A 90 8.27 -3.74 0.48
C SER A 90 8.30 -3.44 -1.02
N PRO A 91 7.97 -4.43 -1.87
CA PRO A 91 7.70 -4.17 -3.29
C PRO A 91 6.37 -3.43 -3.44
N THR A 92 6.35 -2.38 -4.26
CA THR A 92 5.15 -1.59 -4.55
C THR A 92 4.86 -1.59 -6.04
N PHE A 93 3.60 -1.82 -6.38
CA PHE A 93 3.14 -1.93 -7.77
C PHE A 93 2.13 -0.85 -8.11
N VAL A 94 2.18 -0.37 -9.35
CA VAL A 94 1.12 0.47 -9.91
C VAL A 94 0.02 -0.45 -10.45
N CYS A 95 -1.22 -0.18 -10.04
CA CYS A 95 -2.36 -1.05 -10.29
C CYS A 95 -3.56 -0.25 -10.83
N ALA A 96 -4.45 -0.95 -11.52
CA ALA A 96 -5.75 -0.43 -11.90
C ALA A 96 -6.85 -1.23 -11.21
N ILE A 97 -7.95 -0.58 -10.88
CA ILE A 97 -9.15 -1.27 -10.37
C ILE A 97 -9.96 -1.75 -11.57
N THR A 98 -10.27 -3.03 -11.59
CA THR A 98 -11.06 -3.64 -12.65
C THR A 98 -12.53 -3.87 -12.25
N SER A 99 -12.80 -3.95 -10.94
CA SER A 99 -14.16 -4.17 -10.43
C SER A 99 -14.25 -3.74 -8.97
N GLY A 100 -15.42 -3.27 -8.57
CA GLY A 100 -15.78 -2.93 -7.20
C GLY A 100 -15.61 -1.46 -6.85
N ASP A 101 -16.36 -1.04 -5.84
CA ASP A 101 -16.21 0.26 -5.19
C ASP A 101 -15.54 0.04 -3.83
N PRO A 102 -14.52 0.81 -3.49
CA PRO A 102 -13.80 0.57 -2.24
C PRO A 102 -14.67 0.75 -1.01
N GLN A 103 -14.55 -0.20 -0.09
CA GLN A 103 -15.22 -0.20 1.21
C GLN A 103 -14.20 -0.53 2.28
N ILE A 104 -14.46 -0.11 3.51
CA ILE A 104 -13.66 -0.53 4.66
C ILE A 104 -14.25 -1.84 5.17
N LEU A 105 -13.60 -2.96 4.87
CA LEU A 105 -14.04 -4.29 5.30
C LEU A 105 -13.37 -4.75 6.59
N GLU A 106 -12.23 -4.15 6.96
CA GLU A 106 -11.49 -4.46 8.17
C GLU A 106 -11.26 -3.18 8.99
N PRO A 107 -12.29 -2.67 9.72
CA PRO A 107 -12.22 -1.37 10.38
C PRO A 107 -11.14 -1.25 11.47
N GLY A 108 -10.68 -2.37 12.03
CA GLY A 108 -9.56 -2.35 12.96
C GLY A 108 -8.23 -2.03 12.29
N LYS A 109 -8.09 -2.35 11.03
CA LYS A 109 -6.87 -2.11 10.25
C LYS A 109 -6.89 -0.81 9.45
N CYS A 110 -8.10 -0.32 9.11
CA CYS A 110 -8.28 0.87 8.29
C CYS A 110 -9.48 1.67 8.80
N THR A 111 -9.27 2.96 9.08
CA THR A 111 -10.32 3.85 9.61
C THR A 111 -10.91 4.80 8.59
N GLU A 112 -10.16 5.13 7.55
CA GLU A 112 -10.60 6.04 6.48
C GLU A 112 -10.00 5.62 5.15
N ILE A 113 -10.71 5.91 4.07
CA ILE A 113 -10.23 5.71 2.69
C ILE A 113 -10.59 6.93 1.85
N GLY A 114 -9.85 7.16 0.79
CA GLY A 114 -10.17 8.26 -0.12
C GLY A 114 -9.32 8.25 -1.38
N TRP A 115 -9.77 9.06 -2.35
CA TRP A 115 -9.07 9.34 -3.59
C TRP A 115 -8.47 10.74 -3.52
N PHE A 116 -7.23 10.87 -3.91
CA PHE A 116 -6.47 12.13 -3.79
C PHE A 116 -5.74 12.44 -5.08
N ASP A 117 -5.70 13.70 -5.47
CA ASP A 117 -4.84 14.14 -6.55
C ASP A 117 -3.36 13.94 -6.15
N PRO A 118 -2.49 13.57 -7.10
CA PRO A 118 -1.08 13.33 -6.77
C PRO A 118 -0.37 14.52 -6.13
N GLY A 119 -0.83 15.74 -6.39
CA GLY A 119 -0.27 16.96 -5.79
C GLY A 119 -0.94 17.41 -4.49
N ALA A 120 -1.93 16.66 -3.99
CA ALA A 120 -2.74 17.09 -2.85
C ALA A 120 -3.04 15.94 -1.87
N LEU A 121 -2.01 15.13 -1.57
CA LEU A 121 -2.13 14.07 -0.59
C LEU A 121 -2.12 14.63 0.84
N PRO A 122 -2.66 13.88 1.83
CA PRO A 122 -2.49 14.26 3.24
C PRO A 122 -1.01 14.38 3.62
N SER A 123 -0.70 15.18 4.62
CA SER A 123 0.69 15.38 5.07
C SER A 123 1.21 14.24 5.94
N ASP A 124 0.32 13.54 6.64
CA ASP A 124 0.64 12.47 7.59
C ASP A 124 0.70 11.09 6.90
N LEU A 125 1.69 10.95 6.03
CA LEU A 125 1.93 9.72 5.26
C LEU A 125 2.92 8.79 5.99
N THR A 126 2.77 7.49 5.77
CA THR A 126 3.79 6.52 6.19
C THR A 126 5.11 6.79 5.46
N VAL A 127 6.22 6.30 6.00
CA VAL A 127 7.56 6.49 5.41
C VAL A 127 7.60 5.95 3.99
N ILE A 128 7.14 4.72 3.79
CA ILE A 128 7.15 4.06 2.47
C ILE A 128 6.26 4.81 1.47
N THR A 129 5.07 5.24 1.90
CA THR A 129 4.15 5.98 1.03
C THR A 129 4.77 7.27 0.55
N ARG A 130 5.48 7.98 1.43
CA ARG A 130 6.17 9.22 1.07
C ARG A 130 7.25 8.99 0.02
N GLU A 131 8.05 7.93 0.18
CA GLU A 131 9.08 7.55 -0.79
C GLU A 131 8.46 7.10 -2.12
N ASN A 132 7.45 6.25 -2.05
CA ASN A 132 6.75 5.74 -3.24
C ASN A 132 6.07 6.86 -4.01
N LEU A 133 5.51 7.85 -3.31
CA LEU A 133 4.89 9.00 -3.97
C LEU A 133 5.91 9.75 -4.82
N GLN A 134 7.11 9.99 -4.29
CA GLN A 134 8.16 10.66 -5.05
C GLN A 134 8.55 9.87 -6.31
N HIS A 135 8.74 8.57 -6.20
CA HIS A 135 9.05 7.71 -7.33
C HIS A 135 7.92 7.68 -8.35
N TYR A 136 6.68 7.63 -7.87
CA TYR A 136 5.50 7.65 -8.74
C TYR A 136 5.40 8.97 -9.51
N LEU A 137 5.61 10.10 -8.85
CA LEU A 137 5.56 11.42 -9.48
C LEU A 137 6.65 11.55 -10.55
N GLN A 138 7.84 11.02 -10.32
CA GLN A 138 8.90 10.97 -11.33
C GLN A 138 8.47 10.11 -12.54
N LEU A 139 7.84 8.98 -12.29
CA LEU A 139 7.36 8.08 -13.34
C LEU A 139 6.34 8.75 -14.25
N ILE A 140 5.31 9.39 -13.69
CA ILE A 140 4.27 10.06 -14.49
C ILE A 140 4.81 11.34 -15.18
N HIS A 141 5.76 12.01 -14.58
CA HIS A 141 6.39 13.20 -15.15
C HIS A 141 7.22 12.83 -16.39
N ILE A 142 7.95 11.73 -16.33
CA ILE A 142 8.70 11.21 -17.47
C ILE A 142 7.76 10.74 -18.58
N SER A 143 6.61 10.17 -18.22
CA SER A 143 5.61 9.65 -19.17
C SER A 143 4.78 10.75 -19.83
N ALA A 144 4.72 11.92 -19.21
CA ALA A 144 4.01 13.07 -19.74
C ALA A 144 4.87 13.86 -20.74
#